data_e5cbf9cdf9f606f7fe65ad580e03bba5
#
_entry.id   e5cbf9cdf9f606f7fe65ad580e03bba5
#
_cell.length_a   1.000
_cell.length_b   1.000
_cell.length_c   1.000
_cell.angle_alpha   90.00
_cell.angle_beta   90.00
_cell.angle_gamma   90.00
#
_symmetry.space_group_name_H-M   'P 1'
#
loop_
_entity.id
_entity.type
_entity.pdbx_description
1 polymer ?
#
loop_
_entity_poly.entity_id
_entity_poly.type
_entity_poly.pdbx_seq_one_letter_code
_entity_poly.pdbx_strand_id
1 'polypeptide(L)'
;MIRKKSLLLLLLLVALCRPAKADEGMWLPFMINDMLYEQMQEMGLELTREQIFSFNESSLKDAIVSFGGGCTGEIISSQGLLLTNHHCGYGRIQYHSTPENDYLSDGFWAMSKEEELPNPGLFVRFLVNVTDVTQQVESVLNEQMSLSERNEAISKISEELVKEATEGNHYTANVRSMFSGNEFYLFVYERFNDVRLVGAPPSSIGKFGGDTDNWMWPRHTGDFALFRVYTAPDGTPADYSPDNVPLKPR
;
A
#
# COMPACT_ATOMS: atom_id res chain seq x y z
N MET A 1 -46.04 -19.65 -32.30
CA MET A 1 -46.78 -19.69 -31.00
C MET A 1 -45.80 -20.11 -29.89
N ILE A 2 -45.33 -19.18 -29.09
CA ILE A 2 -44.51 -19.48 -27.92
C ILE A 2 -45.39 -20.22 -26.92
N ARG A 3 -44.99 -21.43 -26.55
CA ARG A 3 -45.79 -22.25 -25.62
C ARG A 3 -45.81 -21.54 -24.25
N LYS A 4 -46.99 -21.46 -23.62
CA LYS A 4 -47.19 -20.82 -22.30
C LYS A 4 -46.15 -21.27 -21.27
N LYS A 5 -45.65 -22.50 -21.35
CA LYS A 5 -44.59 -23.05 -20.50
C LYS A 5 -43.24 -22.38 -20.74
N SER A 6 -42.91 -22.02 -21.99
CA SER A 6 -41.66 -21.32 -22.32
C SER A 6 -41.66 -19.85 -21.82
N LEU A 7 -42.83 -19.21 -21.85
CA LEU A 7 -42.99 -17.86 -21.29
C LEU A 7 -42.88 -17.87 -19.76
N LEU A 8 -43.42 -18.89 -19.11
CA LEU A 8 -43.34 -19.05 -17.66
C LEU A 8 -41.88 -19.31 -17.22
N LEU A 9 -41.15 -20.11 -17.99
CA LEU A 9 -39.71 -20.39 -17.73
C LEU A 9 -38.83 -19.12 -17.91
N LEU A 10 -39.15 -18.31 -18.93
CA LEU A 10 -38.46 -17.05 -19.17
C LEU A 10 -38.71 -16.02 -18.05
N LEU A 11 -39.98 -15.94 -17.59
CA LEU A 11 -40.34 -15.08 -16.46
C LEU A 11 -39.67 -15.53 -15.14
N LEU A 12 -39.54 -16.84 -14.94
CA LEU A 12 -38.85 -17.41 -13.77
C LEU A 12 -37.34 -17.11 -13.82
N LEU A 13 -36.73 -17.22 -15.00
CA LEU A 13 -35.33 -16.88 -15.22
C LEU A 13 -35.07 -15.38 -14.97
N VAL A 14 -35.93 -14.49 -15.45
CA VAL A 14 -35.83 -13.04 -15.21
C VAL A 14 -36.06 -12.70 -13.74
N ALA A 15 -36.97 -13.39 -13.04
CA ALA A 15 -37.21 -13.21 -11.61
C ALA A 15 -36.04 -13.70 -10.73
N LEU A 16 -35.23 -14.63 -11.24
CA LEU A 16 -34.01 -15.11 -10.56
C LEU A 16 -32.78 -14.24 -10.82
N CYS A 17 -32.81 -13.38 -11.85
CA CYS A 17 -31.77 -12.37 -12.08
C CYS A 17 -31.90 -11.24 -11.05
N ARG A 18 -31.40 -11.46 -9.84
CA ARG A 18 -31.19 -10.34 -8.91
C ARG A 18 -30.09 -9.47 -9.49
N PRO A 19 -30.26 -8.13 -9.58
CA PRO A 19 -29.13 -7.26 -9.87
C PRO A 19 -28.06 -7.53 -8.81
N ALA A 20 -26.89 -7.96 -9.25
CA ALA A 20 -25.73 -8.01 -8.36
C ALA A 20 -25.45 -6.56 -7.92
N LYS A 21 -25.68 -6.22 -6.66
CA LYS A 21 -25.18 -4.99 -6.10
C LYS A 21 -23.69 -5.18 -5.94
N ALA A 22 -22.91 -4.44 -6.72
CA ALA A 22 -21.50 -4.28 -6.45
C ALA A 22 -21.38 -3.16 -5.43
N ASP A 23 -20.72 -3.43 -4.32
CA ASP A 23 -20.38 -2.39 -3.37
C ASP A 23 -19.26 -1.52 -3.96
N GLU A 24 -19.38 -0.21 -3.80
CA GLU A 24 -18.30 0.70 -4.17
C GLU A 24 -17.10 0.45 -3.25
N GLY A 25 -15.88 0.54 -3.79
CA GLY A 25 -14.65 0.25 -3.08
C GLY A 25 -13.65 1.40 -3.11
N MET A 26 -12.45 1.17 -2.56
CA MET A 26 -11.35 2.13 -2.53
C MET A 26 -11.63 3.35 -1.64
N TRP A 27 -12.29 3.15 -0.52
CA TRP A 27 -12.50 4.19 0.49
C TRP A 27 -11.17 4.59 1.15
N LEU A 28 -10.99 5.89 1.36
CA LEU A 28 -9.88 6.39 2.17
C LEU A 28 -10.19 6.09 3.65
N PRO A 29 -9.37 5.31 4.36
CA PRO A 29 -9.71 4.84 5.71
C PRO A 29 -9.96 5.99 6.72
N PHE A 30 -9.28 7.13 6.57
CA PHE A 30 -9.49 8.31 7.41
C PHE A 30 -10.77 9.08 7.09
N MET A 31 -11.48 8.73 6.00
CA MET A 31 -12.75 9.34 5.57
C MET A 31 -13.96 8.42 5.79
N ILE A 32 -13.82 7.31 6.49
CA ILE A 32 -14.92 6.41 6.81
C ILE A 32 -15.92 7.17 7.72
N ASN A 33 -17.02 7.63 7.12
CA ASN A 33 -18.12 8.31 7.82
C ASN A 33 -19.08 7.30 8.48
N ASP A 34 -20.09 7.83 9.21
CA ASP A 34 -21.05 7.01 9.95
C ASP A 34 -21.82 6.04 9.05
N MET A 35 -22.35 6.54 7.93
CA MET A 35 -23.14 5.73 6.98
C MET A 35 -22.34 4.58 6.37
N LEU A 36 -21.09 4.85 5.96
CA LEU A 36 -20.23 3.82 5.41
C LEU A 36 -19.83 2.78 6.48
N TYR A 37 -19.56 3.25 7.70
CA TYR A 37 -19.21 2.37 8.81
C TYR A 37 -20.38 1.45 9.20
N GLU A 38 -21.61 1.98 9.26
CA GLU A 38 -22.82 1.18 9.49
C GLU A 38 -22.99 0.10 8.40
N GLN A 39 -22.80 0.46 7.13
CA GLN A 39 -22.84 -0.50 6.02
C GLN A 39 -21.77 -1.59 6.17
N MET A 40 -20.54 -1.23 6.56
CA MET A 40 -19.47 -2.19 6.81
C MET A 40 -19.81 -3.15 7.97
N GLN A 41 -20.46 -2.63 9.04
CA GLN A 41 -20.93 -3.45 10.16
C GLN A 41 -22.05 -4.42 9.73
N GLU A 42 -22.99 -3.97 8.90
CA GLU A 42 -24.01 -4.85 8.33
C GLU A 42 -23.41 -5.97 7.46
N MET A 43 -22.26 -5.73 6.84
CA MET A 43 -21.49 -6.72 6.08
C MET A 43 -20.63 -7.64 6.98
N GLY A 44 -20.59 -7.39 8.29
CA GLY A 44 -19.88 -8.22 9.27
C GLY A 44 -18.58 -7.63 9.80
N LEU A 45 -18.31 -6.33 9.62
CA LEU A 45 -17.17 -5.67 10.23
C LEU A 45 -17.35 -5.60 11.76
N GLU A 46 -16.40 -6.15 12.51
CA GLU A 46 -16.38 -6.12 13.99
C GLU A 46 -15.39 -5.08 14.55
N LEU A 47 -14.47 -4.56 13.74
CA LEU A 47 -13.50 -3.56 14.18
C LEU A 47 -14.15 -2.19 14.36
N THR A 48 -13.69 -1.43 15.36
CA THR A 48 -14.05 0.00 15.49
C THR A 48 -13.32 0.83 14.44
N ARG A 49 -13.76 2.08 14.23
CA ARG A 49 -13.08 3.01 13.32
C ARG A 49 -11.65 3.28 13.76
N GLU A 50 -11.46 3.47 15.06
CA GLU A 50 -10.16 3.72 15.68
C GLU A 50 -9.23 2.52 15.50
N GLN A 51 -9.75 1.29 15.57
CA GLN A 51 -8.99 0.07 15.27
C GLN A 51 -8.62 -0.05 13.79
N ILE A 52 -9.41 0.50 12.87
CA ILE A 52 -9.09 0.53 11.45
C ILE A 52 -8.04 1.62 11.17
N PHE A 53 -8.31 2.84 11.66
CA PHE A 53 -7.49 4.00 11.37
C PHE A 53 -7.50 5.00 12.52
N SER A 54 -6.35 5.20 13.17
CA SER A 54 -6.14 6.21 14.20
C SER A 54 -4.74 6.81 14.08
N PHE A 55 -4.59 8.10 14.39
CA PHE A 55 -3.28 8.73 14.60
C PHE A 55 -2.87 8.78 16.07
N ASN A 56 -3.82 8.58 16.97
CA ASN A 56 -3.59 8.71 18.40
C ASN A 56 -3.38 7.36 19.09
N GLU A 57 -3.87 6.29 18.50
CA GLU A 57 -3.82 4.93 19.03
C GLU A 57 -3.34 3.96 17.97
N SER A 58 -2.82 2.82 18.40
CA SER A 58 -2.43 1.72 17.51
C SER A 58 -3.63 1.22 16.72
N SER A 59 -3.49 1.12 15.42
CA SER A 59 -4.57 0.73 14.52
C SER A 59 -4.05 -0.11 13.35
N LEU A 60 -4.95 -0.69 12.58
CA LEU A 60 -4.60 -1.50 11.41
C LEU A 60 -3.71 -0.75 10.41
N LYS A 61 -3.85 0.60 10.32
CA LYS A 61 -3.00 1.42 9.46
C LYS A 61 -1.50 1.29 9.78
N ASP A 62 -1.15 1.03 11.05
CA ASP A 62 0.26 0.97 11.48
C ASP A 62 0.96 -0.31 10.99
N ALA A 63 0.20 -1.32 10.63
CA ALA A 63 0.72 -2.52 10.00
C ALA A 63 0.99 -2.33 8.49
N ILE A 64 0.33 -1.35 7.85
CA ILE A 64 0.36 -1.17 6.40
C ILE A 64 1.40 -0.12 6.02
N VAL A 65 2.28 -0.47 5.08
CA VAL A 65 3.38 0.38 4.64
C VAL A 65 3.41 0.56 3.12
N SER A 66 3.94 1.70 2.68
CA SER A 66 4.33 1.86 1.28
C SER A 66 5.70 1.19 1.07
N PHE A 67 5.75 0.21 0.19
CA PHE A 67 6.95 -0.56 -0.15
C PHE A 67 7.56 -0.06 -1.46
N GLY A 68 8.81 0.39 -1.42
CA GLY A 68 9.56 0.86 -2.59
C GLY A 68 8.93 2.06 -3.33
N GLY A 69 7.87 2.66 -2.76
CA GLY A 69 7.17 3.83 -3.34
C GLY A 69 6.10 3.52 -4.38
N GLY A 70 5.93 2.25 -4.79
CA GLY A 70 4.93 1.83 -5.79
C GLY A 70 4.05 0.67 -5.35
N CYS A 71 4.44 -0.04 -4.31
CA CYS A 71 3.72 -1.18 -3.77
C CYS A 71 3.27 -0.95 -2.32
N THR A 72 2.46 -1.86 -1.83
CA THR A 72 2.04 -1.96 -0.42
C THR A 72 2.68 -3.20 0.19
N GLY A 73 2.96 -3.16 1.49
CA GLY A 73 3.35 -4.30 2.28
C GLY A 73 2.73 -4.23 3.66
N GLU A 74 2.74 -5.35 4.37
CA GLU A 74 2.18 -5.48 5.72
C GLU A 74 3.26 -5.96 6.69
N ILE A 75 3.36 -5.31 7.85
CA ILE A 75 4.19 -5.80 8.94
C ILE A 75 3.41 -6.89 9.69
N ILE A 76 3.91 -8.11 9.64
CA ILE A 76 3.22 -9.31 10.14
C ILE A 76 3.88 -9.92 11.38
N SER A 77 4.88 -9.25 11.97
CA SER A 77 5.51 -9.72 13.20
C SER A 77 6.02 -8.59 14.07
N SER A 78 6.22 -8.90 15.36
CA SER A 78 6.86 -7.99 16.31
C SER A 78 8.36 -7.76 16.07
N GLN A 79 8.92 -8.34 15.02
CA GLN A 79 10.33 -8.20 14.62
C GLN A 79 10.44 -7.68 13.17
N GLY A 80 9.52 -6.81 12.76
CA GLY A 80 9.60 -6.11 11.49
C GLY A 80 9.52 -6.99 10.24
N LEU A 81 9.03 -8.26 10.35
CA LEU A 81 8.79 -9.09 9.17
C LEU A 81 7.67 -8.48 8.35
N LEU A 82 7.94 -8.27 7.07
CA LEU A 82 7.06 -7.62 6.11
C LEU A 82 6.66 -8.61 5.02
N LEU A 83 5.38 -8.69 4.74
CA LEU A 83 4.79 -9.42 3.62
C LEU A 83 4.45 -8.43 2.51
N THR A 84 4.74 -8.79 1.25
CA THR A 84 4.31 -8.08 0.05
C THR A 84 4.15 -9.05 -1.11
N ASN A 85 3.77 -8.56 -2.30
CA ASN A 85 3.69 -9.41 -3.48
C ASN A 85 5.07 -9.78 -4.03
N HIS A 86 5.18 -10.96 -4.66
CA HIS A 86 6.40 -11.39 -5.36
C HIS A 86 6.77 -10.41 -6.48
N HIS A 87 5.78 -9.95 -7.25
CA HIS A 87 6.05 -8.99 -8.33
C HIS A 87 6.55 -7.63 -7.79
N CYS A 88 6.20 -7.23 -6.57
CA CYS A 88 6.75 -6.06 -5.90
C CYS A 88 8.21 -6.27 -5.46
N GLY A 89 8.55 -7.49 -5.05
CA GLY A 89 9.91 -7.90 -4.69
C GLY A 89 10.79 -8.32 -5.86
N TYR A 90 10.21 -8.52 -7.06
CA TYR A 90 10.87 -9.16 -8.20
C TYR A 90 12.23 -8.54 -8.53
N GLY A 91 12.31 -7.22 -8.63
CA GLY A 91 13.57 -6.54 -8.94
C GLY A 91 14.65 -6.72 -7.87
N ARG A 92 14.26 -7.00 -6.62
CA ARG A 92 15.21 -7.28 -5.52
C ARG A 92 15.66 -8.72 -5.52
N ILE A 93 14.78 -9.66 -5.81
CA ILE A 93 15.12 -11.07 -6.02
C ILE A 93 16.08 -11.19 -7.21
N GLN A 94 15.79 -10.49 -8.31
CA GLN A 94 16.66 -10.45 -9.49
C GLN A 94 18.04 -9.83 -9.18
N TYR A 95 18.09 -8.75 -8.40
CA TYR A 95 19.34 -8.10 -8.01
C TYR A 95 20.29 -9.04 -7.27
N HIS A 96 19.75 -9.97 -6.48
CA HIS A 96 20.52 -10.97 -5.75
C HIS A 96 20.75 -12.28 -6.51
N SER A 97 20.09 -12.48 -7.66
CA SER A 97 20.26 -13.68 -8.46
C SER A 97 21.56 -13.62 -9.27
N THR A 98 22.30 -14.70 -9.26
CA THR A 98 23.51 -14.92 -10.08
C THR A 98 23.38 -16.24 -10.84
N PRO A 99 24.26 -16.55 -11.82
CA PRO A 99 24.25 -17.85 -12.46
C PRO A 99 24.41 -19.03 -11.49
N GLU A 100 25.12 -18.82 -10.37
CA GLU A 100 25.37 -19.82 -9.34
C GLU A 100 24.24 -19.93 -8.31
N ASN A 101 23.45 -18.85 -8.14
CA ASN A 101 22.35 -18.76 -7.19
C ASN A 101 21.17 -18.07 -7.87
N ASP A 102 20.43 -18.80 -8.68
CA ASP A 102 19.27 -18.26 -9.42
C ASP A 102 18.02 -18.21 -8.52
N TYR A 103 17.95 -17.20 -7.65
CA TYR A 103 16.81 -17.02 -6.73
C TYR A 103 15.48 -16.75 -7.44
N LEU A 104 15.50 -16.31 -8.71
CA LEU A 104 14.27 -16.22 -9.50
C LEU A 104 13.71 -17.60 -9.86
N SER A 105 14.59 -18.57 -10.18
CA SER A 105 14.20 -19.93 -10.58
C SER A 105 13.99 -20.85 -9.38
N ASP A 106 14.84 -20.72 -8.35
CA ASP A 106 14.91 -21.66 -7.23
C ASP A 106 14.17 -21.16 -5.98
N GLY A 107 13.88 -19.85 -5.93
CA GLY A 107 13.43 -19.16 -4.72
C GLY A 107 14.58 -18.87 -3.77
N PHE A 108 14.29 -18.13 -2.71
CA PHE A 108 15.23 -17.78 -1.66
C PHE A 108 14.55 -17.84 -0.28
N TRP A 109 15.25 -18.38 0.71
CA TRP A 109 14.80 -18.43 2.10
C TRP A 109 15.98 -18.27 3.04
N ALA A 110 16.05 -17.13 3.74
CA ALA A 110 17.00 -16.93 4.83
C ALA A 110 16.57 -17.75 6.05
N MET A 111 17.44 -18.62 6.52
CA MET A 111 17.20 -19.47 7.71
C MET A 111 17.63 -18.77 9.01
N SER A 112 18.37 -17.68 8.88
CA SER A 112 18.78 -16.82 9.99
C SER A 112 18.79 -15.35 9.55
N LYS A 113 18.92 -14.41 10.52
CA LYS A 113 18.97 -12.97 10.20
C LYS A 113 20.26 -12.58 9.46
N GLU A 114 21.31 -13.31 9.67
CA GLU A 114 22.60 -13.11 9.03
C GLU A 114 22.58 -13.47 7.54
N GLU A 115 21.64 -14.32 7.14
CA GLU A 115 21.42 -14.71 5.73
C GLU A 115 20.47 -13.75 5.00
N GLU A 116 19.78 -12.85 5.70
CA GLU A 116 18.89 -11.89 5.09
C GLU A 116 19.66 -10.90 4.22
N LEU A 117 19.21 -10.70 2.98
CA LEU A 117 19.97 -9.98 1.95
C LEU A 117 19.58 -8.49 1.94
N PRO A 118 20.53 -7.56 2.20
CA PRO A 118 20.28 -6.14 2.18
C PRO A 118 19.98 -5.62 0.78
N ASN A 119 19.03 -4.68 0.67
CA ASN A 119 18.59 -4.12 -0.61
C ASN A 119 18.90 -2.62 -0.71
N PRO A 120 20.05 -2.21 -1.22
CA PRO A 120 20.40 -0.80 -1.38
C PRO A 120 19.34 -0.03 -2.17
N GLY A 121 18.90 1.11 -1.62
CA GLY A 121 17.90 1.97 -2.23
C GLY A 121 16.45 1.50 -2.10
N LEU A 122 16.18 0.29 -1.55
CA LEU A 122 14.84 -0.11 -1.14
C LEU A 122 14.50 0.59 0.19
N PHE A 123 13.25 1.01 0.32
CA PHE A 123 12.74 1.62 1.54
C PHE A 123 11.31 1.24 1.80
N VAL A 124 10.87 1.40 3.03
CA VAL A 124 9.46 1.38 3.42
C VAL A 124 9.09 2.72 4.09
N ARG A 125 7.81 3.09 3.97
CA ARG A 125 7.27 4.30 4.60
C ARG A 125 6.02 3.95 5.38
N PHE A 126 6.03 4.34 6.66
CA PHE A 126 4.87 4.28 7.54
C PHE A 126 4.15 5.62 7.51
N LEU A 127 2.83 5.60 7.42
CA LEU A 127 2.02 6.81 7.45
C LEU A 127 1.97 7.37 8.89
N VAL A 128 2.48 8.58 9.07
CA VAL A 128 2.51 9.29 10.36
C VAL A 128 1.33 10.24 10.50
N ASN A 129 1.03 11.00 9.43
CA ASN A 129 -0.07 11.97 9.44
C ASN A 129 -0.63 12.22 8.05
N VAL A 130 -1.90 12.63 7.99
CA VAL A 130 -2.57 13.15 6.79
C VAL A 130 -3.28 14.44 7.18
N THR A 131 -3.03 15.51 6.44
CA THR A 131 -3.65 16.82 6.66
C THR A 131 -4.32 17.28 5.37
N ASP A 132 -5.57 17.71 5.45
CA ASP A 132 -6.24 18.39 4.35
C ASP A 132 -5.61 19.78 4.15
N VAL A 133 -5.05 20.00 2.98
CA VAL A 133 -4.41 21.25 2.57
C VAL A 133 -5.08 21.88 1.36
N THR A 134 -6.32 21.49 1.08
CA THR A 134 -7.10 21.95 -0.07
C THR A 134 -7.20 23.48 -0.08
N GLN A 135 -7.54 24.10 1.04
CA GLN A 135 -7.66 25.55 1.13
C GLN A 135 -6.35 26.28 0.85
N GLN A 136 -5.22 25.76 1.34
CA GLN A 136 -3.90 26.31 1.08
C GLN A 136 -3.56 26.26 -0.41
N VAL A 137 -3.83 25.12 -1.06
CA VAL A 137 -3.59 24.96 -2.49
C VAL A 137 -4.53 25.83 -3.31
N GLU A 138 -5.82 25.88 -2.97
CA GLU A 138 -6.81 26.71 -3.68
C GLU A 138 -6.51 28.21 -3.55
N SER A 139 -5.93 28.66 -2.45
CA SER A 139 -5.61 30.07 -2.21
C SER A 139 -4.62 30.66 -3.23
N VAL A 140 -3.81 29.83 -3.89
CA VAL A 140 -2.84 30.25 -4.91
C VAL A 140 -3.36 30.05 -6.34
N LEU A 141 -4.58 29.56 -6.52
CA LEU A 141 -5.20 29.30 -7.83
C LEU A 141 -6.26 30.33 -8.19
N ASN A 142 -6.43 30.57 -9.49
CA ASN A 142 -7.53 31.37 -10.01
C ASN A 142 -8.01 30.84 -11.36
N GLU A 143 -9.22 31.26 -11.79
CA GLU A 143 -9.88 30.80 -13.01
C GLU A 143 -9.19 31.24 -14.31
N GLN A 144 -8.30 32.22 -14.28
CA GLN A 144 -7.62 32.76 -15.45
C GLN A 144 -6.31 32.02 -15.77
N MET A 145 -5.85 31.16 -14.86
CA MET A 145 -4.63 30.37 -15.03
C MET A 145 -4.80 29.35 -16.15
N SER A 146 -3.81 29.29 -17.04
CA SER A 146 -3.63 28.14 -17.93
C SER A 146 -3.33 26.87 -17.11
N LEU A 147 -3.50 25.70 -17.72
CA LEU A 147 -3.18 24.42 -17.08
C LEU A 147 -1.71 24.36 -16.60
N SER A 148 -0.79 24.94 -17.37
CA SER A 148 0.63 24.98 -17.01
C SER A 148 0.88 25.84 -15.77
N GLU A 149 0.31 27.05 -15.73
CA GLU A 149 0.43 27.97 -14.58
C GLU A 149 -0.20 27.38 -13.33
N ARG A 150 -1.37 26.72 -13.48
CA ARG A 150 -2.03 26.01 -12.39
C ARG A 150 -1.14 24.91 -11.80
N ASN A 151 -0.55 24.06 -12.65
CA ASN A 151 0.33 22.97 -12.20
C ASN A 151 1.59 23.50 -11.52
N GLU A 152 2.17 24.59 -12.03
CA GLU A 152 3.33 25.24 -11.42
C GLU A 152 3.01 25.83 -10.05
N ALA A 153 1.86 26.51 -9.92
CA ALA A 153 1.39 27.04 -8.65
C ALA A 153 1.16 25.91 -7.59
N ILE A 154 0.52 24.79 -8.02
CA ILE A 154 0.31 23.62 -7.15
C ILE A 154 1.65 23.01 -6.74
N SER A 155 2.60 22.88 -7.65
CA SER A 155 3.94 22.34 -7.33
C SER A 155 4.64 23.21 -6.29
N LYS A 156 4.64 24.53 -6.47
CA LYS A 156 5.31 25.47 -5.59
C LYS A 156 4.72 25.45 -4.17
N ILE A 157 3.42 25.57 -4.03
CA ILE A 157 2.78 25.50 -2.69
C ILE A 157 2.98 24.13 -2.05
N SER A 158 2.97 23.05 -2.84
CA SER A 158 3.24 21.71 -2.34
C SER A 158 4.65 21.57 -1.78
N GLU A 159 5.66 22.16 -2.44
CA GLU A 159 7.04 22.17 -1.95
C GLU A 159 7.17 22.95 -0.64
N GLU A 160 6.46 24.08 -0.50
CA GLU A 160 6.43 24.88 0.73
C GLU A 160 5.79 24.09 1.89
N LEU A 161 4.64 23.44 1.67
CA LEU A 161 3.96 22.62 2.66
C LEU A 161 4.79 21.39 3.08
N VAL A 162 5.45 20.74 2.12
CA VAL A 162 6.35 19.61 2.41
C VAL A 162 7.54 20.08 3.24
N LYS A 163 8.14 21.21 2.90
CA LYS A 163 9.27 21.78 3.65
C LYS A 163 8.87 22.08 5.09
N GLU A 164 7.72 22.72 5.30
CA GLU A 164 7.21 23.04 6.64
C GLU A 164 6.99 21.77 7.47
N ALA A 165 6.38 20.74 6.88
CA ALA A 165 6.09 19.48 7.56
C ALA A 165 7.32 18.64 7.89
N THR A 166 8.45 18.86 7.20
CA THR A 166 9.68 18.08 7.37
C THR A 166 10.83 18.86 8.01
N GLU A 167 10.62 20.13 8.33
CA GLU A 167 11.64 20.97 8.95
C GLU A 167 11.97 20.51 10.38
N GLY A 168 13.24 20.25 10.64
CA GLY A 168 13.75 19.88 11.97
C GLY A 168 13.41 18.46 12.42
N ASN A 169 12.91 17.59 11.51
CA ASN A 169 12.60 16.19 11.81
C ASN A 169 13.17 15.25 10.72
N HIS A 170 12.98 13.94 10.91
CA HIS A 170 13.45 12.90 9.98
C HIS A 170 12.35 12.37 9.03
N TYR A 171 11.18 13.01 9.01
CA TYR A 171 10.06 12.58 8.17
C TYR A 171 10.26 12.95 6.71
N THR A 172 9.49 12.27 5.86
CA THR A 172 9.30 12.63 4.45
C THR A 172 7.83 12.96 4.24
N ALA A 173 7.53 13.86 3.29
CA ALA A 173 6.15 14.22 3.02
C ALA A 173 5.90 14.39 1.52
N ASN A 174 4.64 14.32 1.12
CA ASN A 174 4.19 14.73 -0.20
C ASN A 174 2.75 15.25 -0.15
N VAL A 175 2.42 16.15 -1.06
CA VAL A 175 1.04 16.56 -1.32
C VAL A 175 0.48 15.71 -2.46
N ARG A 176 -0.73 15.18 -2.27
CA ARG A 176 -1.44 14.42 -3.30
C ARG A 176 -2.78 15.06 -3.60
N SER A 177 -3.05 15.18 -4.89
CA SER A 177 -4.36 15.53 -5.41
C SER A 177 -5.28 14.31 -5.36
N MET A 178 -6.48 14.49 -4.85
CA MET A 178 -7.54 13.48 -4.76
C MET A 178 -8.79 13.95 -5.50
N PHE A 179 -9.71 13.03 -5.76
CA PHE A 179 -11.01 13.30 -6.38
C PHE A 179 -10.92 14.19 -7.64
N SER A 180 -10.02 13.80 -8.56
CA SER A 180 -9.77 14.50 -9.83
C SER A 180 -9.29 15.95 -9.66
N GLY A 181 -8.60 16.26 -8.58
CA GLY A 181 -8.04 17.59 -8.31
C GLY A 181 -8.94 18.53 -7.53
N ASN A 182 -9.99 17.99 -6.91
CA ASN A 182 -10.90 18.76 -6.06
C ASN A 182 -10.41 18.90 -4.62
N GLU A 183 -9.56 17.98 -4.18
CA GLU A 183 -9.00 17.99 -2.83
C GLU A 183 -7.50 17.69 -2.85
N PHE A 184 -6.79 18.23 -1.86
CA PHE A 184 -5.34 18.05 -1.71
C PHE A 184 -5.02 17.66 -0.27
N TYR A 185 -4.21 16.61 -0.11
CA TYR A 185 -3.81 16.09 1.18
C TYR A 185 -2.30 16.02 1.29
N LEU A 186 -1.76 16.52 2.41
CA LEU A 186 -0.37 16.39 2.79
C LEU A 186 -0.21 15.09 3.59
N PHE A 187 0.53 14.15 3.04
CA PHE A 187 0.89 12.89 3.68
C PHE A 187 2.30 12.98 4.26
N VAL A 188 2.44 12.69 5.54
CA VAL A 188 3.72 12.65 6.25
C VAL A 188 4.06 11.19 6.58
N TYR A 189 5.30 10.79 6.32
CA TYR A 189 5.77 9.42 6.49
C TYR A 189 7.07 9.35 7.29
N GLU A 190 7.20 8.30 8.07
CA GLU A 190 8.48 7.84 8.59
C GLU A 190 9.07 6.82 7.61
N ARG A 191 10.34 7.03 7.19
CA ARG A 191 10.99 6.24 6.16
C ARG A 191 12.14 5.43 6.72
N PHE A 192 12.13 4.12 6.46
CA PHE A 192 13.19 3.18 6.82
C PHE A 192 13.89 2.67 5.55
N ASN A 193 15.23 2.71 5.54
CA ASN A 193 16.05 2.39 4.37
C ASN A 193 16.73 1.01 4.47
N ASP A 194 16.86 0.42 5.66
CA ASP A 194 17.39 -0.94 5.81
C ASP A 194 16.25 -1.96 5.71
N VAL A 195 16.03 -2.45 4.49
CA VAL A 195 15.00 -3.44 4.16
C VAL A 195 15.68 -4.65 3.51
N ARG A 196 15.62 -5.81 4.16
CA ARG A 196 16.32 -7.02 3.72
C ARG A 196 15.35 -8.06 3.18
N LEU A 197 15.75 -8.75 2.12
CA LEU A 197 15.01 -9.89 1.57
C LEU A 197 15.17 -11.10 2.53
N VAL A 198 14.04 -11.63 2.98
CA VAL A 198 13.96 -12.79 3.88
C VAL A 198 13.58 -14.05 3.11
N GLY A 199 12.66 -13.92 2.16
CA GLY A 199 12.25 -15.05 1.36
C GLY A 199 11.32 -14.71 0.22
N ALA A 200 11.37 -15.53 -0.80
CA ALA A 200 10.46 -15.49 -1.93
C ALA A 200 10.40 -16.90 -2.58
N PRO A 201 9.21 -17.34 -3.01
CA PRO A 201 9.10 -18.57 -3.78
C PRO A 201 9.74 -18.38 -5.16
N PRO A 202 10.06 -19.46 -5.87
CA PRO A 202 10.48 -19.38 -7.27
C PRO A 202 9.42 -18.70 -8.12
N SER A 203 9.83 -18.03 -9.21
CA SER A 203 8.94 -17.30 -10.12
C SER A 203 7.87 -18.19 -10.75
N SER A 204 8.12 -19.50 -10.87
CA SER A 204 7.13 -20.50 -11.30
C SER A 204 5.91 -20.59 -10.39
N ILE A 205 6.02 -20.13 -9.12
CA ILE A 205 4.95 -20.00 -8.14
C ILE A 205 4.55 -18.53 -8.00
N GLY A 206 5.53 -17.65 -7.76
CA GLY A 206 5.29 -16.23 -7.48
C GLY A 206 4.74 -15.44 -8.65
N LYS A 207 4.92 -15.90 -9.87
CA LYS A 207 4.42 -15.33 -11.12
C LYS A 207 3.62 -16.35 -11.96
N PHE A 208 3.02 -17.33 -11.32
CA PHE A 208 2.20 -18.32 -12.03
C PHE A 208 1.02 -17.64 -12.75
N GLY A 209 0.79 -18.03 -14.03
CA GLY A 209 -0.24 -17.41 -14.85
C GLY A 209 0.13 -16.03 -15.44
N GLY A 210 1.31 -15.49 -15.11
CA GLY A 210 1.81 -14.22 -15.62
C GLY A 210 0.94 -13.03 -15.30
N ASP A 211 0.96 -12.02 -16.18
CA ASP A 211 0.22 -10.78 -15.95
C ASP A 211 -1.31 -10.97 -16.03
N THR A 212 -1.79 -11.97 -16.77
CA THR A 212 -3.21 -12.27 -16.87
C THR A 212 -3.81 -12.69 -15.53
N ASP A 213 -3.12 -13.58 -14.78
CA ASP A 213 -3.60 -14.08 -13.48
C ASP A 213 -3.67 -12.95 -12.43
N ASN A 214 -2.85 -11.89 -12.56
CA ASN A 214 -2.88 -10.74 -11.67
C ASN A 214 -4.22 -9.97 -11.68
N TRP A 215 -5.00 -10.12 -12.75
CA TRP A 215 -6.26 -9.39 -12.96
C TRP A 215 -7.49 -10.30 -13.00
N MET A 216 -7.32 -11.58 -12.63
CA MET A 216 -8.39 -12.57 -12.67
C MET A 216 -8.70 -13.15 -11.29
N TRP A 217 -9.92 -13.62 -11.15
CA TRP A 217 -10.37 -14.40 -9.99
C TRP A 217 -11.04 -15.69 -10.45
N PRO A 218 -10.80 -16.85 -9.82
CA PRO A 218 -9.86 -17.07 -8.71
C PRO A 218 -8.41 -16.98 -9.15
N ARG A 219 -7.51 -16.59 -8.19
CA ARG A 219 -6.06 -16.54 -8.40
C ARG A 219 -5.43 -17.88 -8.05
N HIS A 220 -4.44 -18.28 -8.84
CA HIS A 220 -3.70 -19.53 -8.65
C HIS A 220 -2.21 -19.29 -8.36
N THR A 221 -1.75 -18.04 -8.43
CA THR A 221 -0.39 -17.66 -8.13
C THR A 221 -0.13 -17.57 -6.62
N GLY A 222 1.06 -17.98 -6.19
CA GLY A 222 1.60 -17.69 -4.86
C GLY A 222 2.42 -16.40 -4.87
N ASP A 223 1.78 -15.29 -5.26
CA ASP A 223 2.40 -13.98 -5.47
C ASP A 223 2.72 -13.29 -4.13
N PHE A 224 3.75 -13.79 -3.44
CA PHE A 224 4.22 -13.20 -2.19
C PHE A 224 5.75 -13.15 -2.10
N ALA A 225 6.27 -12.22 -1.31
CA ALA A 225 7.65 -12.13 -0.89
C ALA A 225 7.75 -11.60 0.54
N LEU A 226 8.75 -12.04 1.27
CA LEU A 226 9.03 -11.64 2.64
C LEU A 226 10.27 -10.76 2.68
N PHE A 227 10.15 -9.66 3.40
CA PHE A 227 11.25 -8.77 3.72
C PHE A 227 11.29 -8.53 5.23
N ARG A 228 12.32 -7.90 5.73
CA ARG A 228 12.38 -7.41 7.10
C ARG A 228 12.91 -5.99 7.11
N VAL A 229 12.26 -5.17 7.93
CA VAL A 229 12.65 -3.78 8.19
C VAL A 229 13.58 -3.75 9.39
N TYR A 230 14.66 -3.02 9.27
CA TYR A 230 15.66 -2.81 10.33
C TYR A 230 15.76 -1.33 10.71
N THR A 231 16.20 -1.07 11.93
CA THR A 231 16.43 0.23 12.50
C THR A 231 17.80 0.29 13.16
N ALA A 232 18.31 1.47 13.45
CA ALA A 232 19.39 1.62 14.40
C ALA A 232 19.00 1.01 15.76
N PRO A 233 19.97 0.67 16.64
CA PRO A 233 19.69 0.07 17.95
C PRO A 233 18.76 0.90 18.86
N ASP A 234 18.72 2.23 18.66
CA ASP A 234 17.82 3.14 19.37
C ASP A 234 16.39 3.21 18.79
N GLY A 235 16.14 2.47 17.70
CA GLY A 235 14.84 2.41 17.02
C GLY A 235 14.64 3.49 15.95
N THR A 236 15.61 4.36 15.71
CA THR A 236 15.53 5.39 14.66
C THR A 236 15.73 4.80 13.27
N PRO A 237 15.16 5.43 12.21
CA PRO A 237 15.46 5.08 10.84
C PRO A 237 16.96 5.18 10.53
N ALA A 238 17.50 4.18 9.85
CA ALA A 238 18.91 4.13 9.48
C ALA A 238 19.09 3.50 8.09
N ASP A 239 20.23 3.83 7.48
CA ASP A 239 20.74 3.07 6.34
C ASP A 239 21.28 1.72 6.81
N TYR A 240 21.55 0.82 5.86
CA TYR A 240 22.07 -0.51 6.18
C TYR A 240 23.31 -0.44 7.05
N SER A 241 23.27 -1.17 8.17
CA SER A 241 24.40 -1.50 9.02
C SER A 241 24.26 -2.92 9.55
N PRO A 242 25.36 -3.69 9.71
CA PRO A 242 25.31 -4.99 10.38
C PRO A 242 24.86 -4.90 11.85
N ASP A 243 25.00 -3.73 12.48
CA ASP A 243 24.60 -3.49 13.88
C ASP A 243 23.10 -3.15 14.02
N ASN A 244 22.40 -2.95 12.91
CA ASN A 244 20.97 -2.65 12.94
C ASN A 244 20.15 -3.82 13.49
N VAL A 245 19.07 -3.48 14.17
CA VAL A 245 18.16 -4.44 14.81
C VAL A 245 16.80 -4.45 14.07
N PRO A 246 16.07 -5.58 14.10
CA PRO A 246 14.73 -5.62 13.54
C PRO A 246 13.82 -4.56 14.12
N LEU A 247 13.04 -3.90 13.26
CA LEU A 247 12.02 -2.94 13.66
C LEU A 247 11.06 -3.59 14.67
N LYS A 248 10.80 -2.90 15.77
CA LYS A 248 9.70 -3.21 16.68
C LYS A 248 8.52 -2.30 16.31
N PRO A 249 7.45 -2.85 15.71
CA PRO A 249 6.25 -2.07 15.40
C PRO A 249 5.68 -1.41 16.66
N ARG A 250 5.08 -0.26 16.47
CA ARG A 250 4.37 0.47 17.54
C ARG A 250 3.06 -0.19 17.91
#